data_16dd717e53f789a5d8615b80e90aa844
#
_entry.id   16dd717e53f789a5d8615b80e90aa844
#
_cell.length_a   1.000
_cell.length_b   1.000
_cell.length_c   1.000
_cell.angle_alpha   90.00
_cell.angle_beta   90.00
_cell.angle_gamma   90.00
#
_symmetry.space_group_name_H-M   'P 1'
#
loop_
_entity.id
_entity.type
_entity.pdbx_description
1 polymer ?
#
loop_
_entity_poly.entity_id
_entity_poly.type
_entity_poly.pdbx_seq_one_letter_code
_entity_poly.pdbx_strand_id
1 'polypeptide(L)'
;MEPRVGNKFRLGRKIGSGSFGEIYLGTNIQTNEEVAIKLENVKTKHPQLLYESKLYRILQGGTGIPNVRWFGVEGDYNVLVMDLLGPSLEDLFNFCSRKLSLKTVLMLADQMINRVEFIHSKSFLHRDIKPDNFLMGLGRRANQVYAIDFGLAKKYRDSSTHQHIPYRENKNLTGTARYASMNTHLGIEQSRRDDLESLGYVLMYFLRGSLPWQGLKAGTKKQKYEKISEKKVSTSIEALCRGYPTEFASYFHYCRSLRFDDKPDYAYLKRIFRDLFIREGFQFDYVFDWTILKYQQSQLATPSTRAIGPSAGTSSGMPPAVTNADRHTGGEEGRPPPLVSVDSSRRRMSGPILNTLSSANVLGQSSGSSRRVAVSSSRDAFVGTESEIRTRTAEASPGVAHRGLSAQRSSPIGSSDPKRVVSSGRNASHVKNYDSVLRGMEGLQLENDERTHY
;
A
#
# COMPACT_ATOMS: atom_id res chain seq x y z
N MET A 1 4.62 35.99 -14.02
CA MET A 1 3.40 35.41 -13.37
C MET A 1 3.74 34.05 -12.86
N GLU A 2 3.29 33.68 -11.66
CA GLU A 2 3.48 32.31 -11.16
C GLU A 2 2.58 31.37 -11.97
N PRO A 3 3.09 30.18 -12.38
CA PRO A 3 2.30 29.22 -13.14
C PRO A 3 1.14 28.71 -12.30
N ARG A 4 -0.07 28.83 -12.87
CA ARG A 4 -1.33 28.45 -12.23
C ARG A 4 -2.03 27.36 -13.03
N VAL A 5 -2.61 26.41 -12.31
CA VAL A 5 -3.43 25.34 -12.86
C VAL A 5 -4.89 25.63 -12.52
N GLY A 6 -5.78 25.56 -13.54
CA GLY A 6 -7.21 25.82 -13.38
C GLY A 6 -7.52 27.16 -12.75
N ASN A 7 -6.66 28.17 -12.94
CA ASN A 7 -6.74 29.49 -12.32
C ASN A 7 -6.85 29.52 -10.79
N LYS A 8 -6.74 28.37 -10.13
CA LYS A 8 -6.97 28.21 -8.69
C LYS A 8 -5.76 27.65 -7.93
N PHE A 9 -4.86 26.95 -8.59
CA PHE A 9 -3.77 26.24 -7.94
C PHE A 9 -2.43 26.72 -8.44
N ARG A 10 -1.58 27.20 -7.53
CA ARG A 10 -0.19 27.53 -7.82
C ARG A 10 0.62 26.25 -7.87
N LEU A 11 1.40 26.05 -8.93
CA LEU A 11 2.29 24.91 -9.08
C LEU A 11 3.56 25.15 -8.26
N GLY A 12 3.92 24.21 -7.42
CA GLY A 12 5.10 24.23 -6.56
C GLY A 12 6.18 23.25 -7.01
N ARG A 13 6.95 22.72 -6.05
CA ARG A 13 8.02 21.80 -6.33
C ARG A 13 7.50 20.40 -6.70
N LYS A 14 8.29 19.68 -7.52
CA LYS A 14 8.04 18.27 -7.81
C LYS A 14 8.19 17.43 -6.54
N ILE A 15 7.21 16.57 -6.26
CA ILE A 15 7.18 15.69 -5.09
C ILE A 15 7.22 14.20 -5.47
N GLY A 16 6.98 13.87 -6.75
CA GLY A 16 7.02 12.48 -7.20
C GLY A 16 7.07 12.36 -8.71
N SER A 17 7.28 11.13 -9.16
CA SER A 17 7.25 10.74 -10.57
C SER A 17 6.69 9.32 -10.65
N GLY A 18 5.60 9.13 -11.36
CA GLY A 18 4.98 7.84 -11.60
C GLY A 18 5.22 7.34 -13.02
N SER A 19 4.70 6.15 -13.32
CA SER A 19 4.81 5.54 -14.66
C SER A 19 4.12 6.36 -15.75
N PHE A 20 3.22 7.25 -15.38
CA PHE A 20 2.31 7.96 -16.30
C PHE A 20 2.37 9.48 -16.13
N GLY A 21 3.31 10.02 -15.38
CA GLY A 21 3.41 11.47 -15.23
C GLY A 21 4.23 11.92 -14.03
N GLU A 22 4.28 13.23 -13.85
CA GLU A 22 4.99 13.89 -12.77
C GLU A 22 3.99 14.43 -11.74
N ILE A 23 4.37 14.42 -10.47
CA ILE A 23 3.53 14.87 -9.37
C ILE A 23 4.21 16.06 -8.69
N TYR A 24 3.45 17.13 -8.53
CA TYR A 24 3.89 18.39 -7.94
C TYR A 24 3.08 18.74 -6.70
N LEU A 25 3.71 19.38 -5.75
CA LEU A 25 3.01 20.09 -4.69
C LEU A 25 2.33 21.31 -5.31
N GLY A 26 1.07 21.52 -4.99
CA GLY A 26 0.34 22.73 -5.36
C GLY A 26 -0.26 23.41 -4.15
N THR A 27 -0.66 24.68 -4.31
CA THR A 27 -1.36 25.45 -3.27
C THR A 27 -2.58 26.12 -3.88
N ASN A 28 -3.74 25.88 -3.29
CA ASN A 28 -4.94 26.63 -3.65
C ASN A 28 -4.75 28.10 -3.24
N ILE A 29 -4.81 29.01 -4.20
CA ILE A 29 -4.53 30.45 -3.98
C ILE A 29 -5.57 31.15 -3.12
N GLN A 30 -6.78 30.58 -2.99
CA GLN A 30 -7.87 31.16 -2.21
C GLN A 30 -7.88 30.67 -0.75
N THR A 31 -7.61 29.35 -0.56
CA THR A 31 -7.70 28.72 0.77
C THR A 31 -6.36 28.44 1.41
N ASN A 32 -5.25 28.62 0.69
CA ASN A 32 -3.90 28.19 1.06
C ASN A 32 -3.77 26.69 1.35
N GLU A 33 -4.76 25.89 0.97
CA GLU A 33 -4.72 24.44 1.14
C GLU A 33 -3.69 23.84 0.17
N GLU A 34 -2.84 22.94 0.68
CA GLU A 34 -1.91 22.19 -0.14
C GLU A 34 -2.63 21.05 -0.88
N VAL A 35 -2.24 20.82 -2.11
CA VAL A 35 -2.80 19.80 -3.01
C VAL A 35 -1.68 19.05 -3.74
N ALA A 36 -1.99 17.87 -4.26
CA ALA A 36 -1.14 17.16 -5.21
C ALA A 36 -1.63 17.43 -6.63
N ILE A 37 -0.71 17.79 -7.54
CA ILE A 37 -0.99 18.08 -8.94
C ILE A 37 -0.25 17.04 -9.79
N LYS A 38 -0.98 16.17 -10.47
CA LYS A 38 -0.44 15.15 -11.39
C LYS A 38 -0.55 15.66 -12.81
N LEU A 39 0.58 15.67 -13.54
CA LEU A 39 0.69 16.11 -14.93
C LEU A 39 1.00 14.93 -15.84
N GLU A 40 0.28 14.80 -16.93
CA GLU A 40 0.51 13.83 -18.00
C GLU A 40 0.56 14.54 -19.33
N ASN A 41 1.60 14.35 -20.14
CA ASN A 41 1.67 14.98 -21.45
C ASN A 41 0.57 14.43 -22.38
N VAL A 42 -0.20 15.29 -23.05
CA VAL A 42 -1.30 14.89 -23.95
C VAL A 42 -0.83 14.06 -25.14
N LYS A 43 0.46 14.16 -25.52
CA LYS A 43 1.08 13.39 -26.61
C LYS A 43 1.57 12.01 -26.14
N THR A 44 1.33 11.63 -24.87
CA THR A 44 1.69 10.32 -24.35
C THR A 44 1.01 9.22 -25.18
N LYS A 45 1.77 8.20 -25.56
CA LYS A 45 1.29 7.08 -26.40
C LYS A 45 0.05 6.37 -25.80
N HIS A 46 -0.04 6.34 -24.49
CA HIS A 46 -1.14 5.68 -23.76
C HIS A 46 -1.62 6.62 -22.63
N PRO A 47 -2.42 7.64 -22.95
CA PRO A 47 -2.91 8.59 -21.94
C PRO A 47 -3.85 7.87 -20.96
N GLN A 48 -3.62 8.10 -19.66
CA GLN A 48 -4.37 7.42 -18.60
C GLN A 48 -5.01 8.39 -17.61
N LEU A 49 -4.52 9.63 -17.53
CA LEU A 49 -4.92 10.56 -16.48
C LEU A 49 -6.41 10.94 -16.56
N LEU A 50 -6.97 11.05 -17.77
CA LEU A 50 -8.41 11.27 -17.97
C LEU A 50 -9.23 10.08 -17.44
N TYR A 51 -8.79 8.85 -17.72
CA TYR A 51 -9.45 7.66 -17.22
C TYR A 51 -9.35 7.55 -15.69
N GLU A 52 -8.17 7.81 -15.16
CA GLU A 52 -7.91 7.83 -13.73
C GLU A 52 -8.77 8.87 -13.00
N SER A 53 -8.91 10.08 -13.56
CA SER A 53 -9.76 11.14 -12.98
C SER A 53 -11.24 10.74 -12.90
N LYS A 54 -11.75 10.04 -13.92
CA LYS A 54 -13.12 9.50 -13.90
C LYS A 54 -13.30 8.44 -12.83
N LEU A 55 -12.29 7.58 -12.64
CA LEU A 55 -12.31 6.56 -11.58
C LEU A 55 -12.29 7.17 -10.19
N TYR A 56 -11.45 8.16 -9.93
CA TYR A 56 -11.48 8.86 -8.65
C TYR A 56 -12.85 9.45 -8.34
N ARG A 57 -13.55 10.00 -9.33
CA ARG A 57 -14.93 10.52 -9.14
C ARG A 57 -15.92 9.40 -8.81
N ILE A 58 -15.82 8.23 -9.43
CA ILE A 58 -16.66 7.06 -9.13
C ILE A 58 -16.40 6.54 -7.71
N LEU A 59 -15.14 6.57 -7.28
CA LEU A 59 -14.69 6.11 -5.98
C LEU A 59 -14.80 7.19 -4.88
N GLN A 60 -15.07 8.43 -5.25
CA GLN A 60 -15.11 9.57 -4.32
C GLN A 60 -16.07 9.33 -3.15
N GLY A 61 -15.70 9.81 -1.97
CA GLY A 61 -16.43 9.61 -0.72
C GLY A 61 -16.12 8.28 -0.03
N GLY A 62 -15.41 7.37 -0.67
CA GLY A 62 -14.89 6.16 -0.02
C GLY A 62 -13.78 6.47 0.96
N THR A 63 -13.82 5.80 2.12
CA THR A 63 -12.75 5.94 3.12
C THR A 63 -11.41 5.54 2.52
N GLY A 64 -10.40 6.43 2.59
CA GLY A 64 -9.06 6.18 2.05
C GLY A 64 -8.98 6.27 0.52
N ILE A 65 -9.86 7.06 -0.09
CA ILE A 65 -9.76 7.51 -1.49
C ILE A 65 -9.58 9.02 -1.46
N PRO A 66 -8.55 9.59 -2.10
CA PRO A 66 -8.36 11.04 -2.17
C PRO A 66 -9.45 11.69 -3.00
N ASN A 67 -9.82 12.92 -2.63
CA ASN A 67 -10.81 13.69 -3.37
C ASN A 67 -10.15 14.36 -4.58
N VAL A 68 -10.85 14.35 -5.71
CA VAL A 68 -10.50 15.18 -6.87
C VAL A 68 -10.93 16.61 -6.62
N ARG A 69 -9.98 17.53 -6.71
CA ARG A 69 -10.20 18.97 -6.54
C ARG A 69 -10.44 19.68 -7.88
N TRP A 70 -9.78 19.21 -8.93
CA TRP A 70 -9.94 19.73 -10.28
C TRP A 70 -9.33 18.76 -11.30
N PHE A 71 -9.85 18.77 -12.52
CA PHE A 71 -9.28 18.09 -13.67
C PHE A 71 -9.51 18.94 -14.92
N GLY A 72 -8.48 19.09 -15.76
CA GLY A 72 -8.56 19.80 -17.02
C GLY A 72 -7.30 19.61 -17.87
N VAL A 73 -7.26 20.35 -18.96
CA VAL A 73 -6.10 20.39 -19.86
C VAL A 73 -5.48 21.79 -19.74
N GLU A 74 -4.18 21.82 -19.51
CA GLU A 74 -3.38 23.06 -19.46
C GLU A 74 -2.20 22.90 -20.42
N GLY A 75 -2.23 23.65 -21.52
CA GLY A 75 -1.22 23.51 -22.55
C GLY A 75 -1.09 22.09 -23.09
N ASP A 76 0.12 21.55 -23.04
CA ASP A 76 0.42 20.19 -23.48
C ASP A 76 0.15 19.13 -22.40
N TYR A 77 -0.58 19.45 -21.31
CA TYR A 77 -0.77 18.52 -20.19
C TYR A 77 -2.23 18.29 -19.83
N ASN A 78 -2.59 17.02 -19.64
CA ASN A 78 -3.71 16.63 -18.79
C ASN A 78 -3.28 16.85 -17.34
N VAL A 79 -4.13 17.47 -16.54
CA VAL A 79 -3.80 17.84 -15.17
C VAL A 79 -4.90 17.36 -14.23
N LEU A 80 -4.50 16.62 -13.20
CA LEU A 80 -5.37 16.17 -12.12
C LEU A 80 -4.90 16.78 -10.80
N VAL A 81 -5.77 17.50 -10.13
CA VAL A 81 -5.55 18.06 -8.79
C VAL A 81 -6.35 17.28 -7.79
N MET A 82 -5.69 16.80 -6.74
CA MET A 82 -6.31 15.97 -5.70
C MET A 82 -5.77 16.33 -4.31
N ASP A 83 -6.36 15.73 -3.28
CA ASP A 83 -5.87 15.85 -1.91
C ASP A 83 -4.37 15.51 -1.85
N LEU A 84 -3.60 16.35 -1.13
CA LEU A 84 -2.23 15.99 -0.78
C LEU A 84 -2.27 14.92 0.32
N LEU A 85 -1.48 13.89 0.11
CA LEU A 85 -1.32 12.79 1.06
C LEU A 85 0.10 12.76 1.63
N GLY A 86 0.28 11.96 2.66
CA GLY A 86 1.56 11.71 3.30
C GLY A 86 2.44 10.73 2.53
N PRO A 87 3.45 10.15 3.17
CA PRO A 87 4.37 9.22 2.55
C PRO A 87 3.68 7.91 2.14
N SER A 88 4.22 7.26 1.10
CA SER A 88 3.80 5.93 0.70
C SER A 88 4.24 4.87 1.73
N LEU A 89 3.60 3.71 1.70
CA LEU A 89 4.02 2.58 2.53
C LEU A 89 5.42 2.07 2.14
N GLU A 90 5.88 2.27 0.88
CA GLU A 90 7.26 1.97 0.50
C GLU A 90 8.25 2.95 1.14
N ASP A 91 7.92 4.26 1.19
CA ASP A 91 8.75 5.26 1.88
C ASP A 91 8.87 4.95 3.37
N LEU A 92 7.75 4.61 4.02
CA LEU A 92 7.70 4.27 5.44
C LEU A 92 8.40 2.95 5.74
N PHE A 93 8.28 1.97 4.85
CA PHE A 93 9.00 0.72 4.94
C PHE A 93 10.53 0.95 4.86
N ASN A 94 10.98 1.78 3.92
CA ASN A 94 12.39 2.15 3.82
C ASN A 94 12.85 2.95 5.06
N PHE A 95 12.03 3.86 5.58
CA PHE A 95 12.30 4.59 6.82
C PHE A 95 12.46 3.65 8.03
N CYS A 96 11.72 2.56 8.08
CA CYS A 96 11.81 1.49 9.09
C CYS A 96 12.87 0.43 8.76
N SER A 97 13.91 0.77 7.98
CA SER A 97 14.99 -0.14 7.60
C SER A 97 14.50 -1.42 6.93
N ARG A 98 13.41 -1.32 6.16
CA ARG A 98 12.80 -2.38 5.37
C ARG A 98 12.33 -3.59 6.19
N LYS A 99 11.78 -3.34 7.36
CA LYS A 99 11.14 -4.36 8.19
C LYS A 99 10.07 -3.71 9.05
N LEU A 100 8.86 -4.24 8.99
CA LEU A 100 7.76 -3.81 9.85
C LEU A 100 7.41 -4.91 10.85
N SER A 101 6.99 -4.51 12.04
CA SER A 101 6.52 -5.42 13.08
C SER A 101 5.21 -6.09 12.67
N LEU A 102 4.93 -7.25 13.25
CA LEU A 102 3.67 -7.95 13.04
C LEU A 102 2.47 -7.07 13.38
N LYS A 103 2.53 -6.31 14.49
CA LYS A 103 1.49 -5.35 14.88
C LYS A 103 1.19 -4.35 13.77
N THR A 104 2.23 -3.69 13.25
CA THR A 104 2.10 -2.71 12.17
C THR A 104 1.50 -3.35 10.91
N VAL A 105 2.00 -4.53 10.50
CA VAL A 105 1.51 -5.24 9.30
C VAL A 105 0.04 -5.63 9.45
N LEU A 106 -0.40 -6.09 10.61
CA LEU A 106 -1.81 -6.48 10.85
C LEU A 106 -2.74 -5.27 10.86
N MET A 107 -2.32 -4.12 11.43
CA MET A 107 -3.09 -2.87 11.36
C MET A 107 -3.21 -2.36 9.92
N LEU A 108 -2.16 -2.51 9.10
CA LEU A 108 -2.19 -2.17 7.67
C LEU A 108 -3.08 -3.14 6.89
N ALA A 109 -3.01 -4.44 7.16
CA ALA A 109 -3.79 -5.47 6.48
C ALA A 109 -5.31 -5.20 6.60
N ASP A 110 -5.80 -4.87 7.79
CA ASP A 110 -7.21 -4.52 7.99
C ASP A 110 -7.64 -3.34 7.10
N GLN A 111 -6.85 -2.27 7.08
CA GLN A 111 -7.15 -1.10 6.26
C GLN A 111 -7.04 -1.39 4.76
N MET A 112 -5.98 -2.09 4.33
CA MET A 112 -5.75 -2.37 2.91
C MET A 112 -6.79 -3.32 2.34
N ILE A 113 -7.23 -4.35 3.07
CA ILE A 113 -8.34 -5.22 2.67
C ILE A 113 -9.62 -4.40 2.49
N ASN A 114 -9.92 -3.47 3.41
CA ASN A 114 -11.07 -2.58 3.30
C ASN A 114 -11.00 -1.69 2.05
N ARG A 115 -9.81 -1.20 1.65
CA ARG A 115 -9.63 -0.39 0.41
C ARG A 115 -9.91 -1.23 -0.83
N VAL A 116 -9.34 -2.44 -0.88
CA VAL A 116 -9.56 -3.37 -2.00
C VAL A 116 -11.03 -3.77 -2.08
N GLU A 117 -11.67 -4.13 -0.96
CA GLU A 117 -13.12 -4.43 -0.90
C GLU A 117 -13.97 -3.28 -1.43
N PHE A 118 -13.66 -2.03 -1.03
CA PHE A 118 -14.38 -0.85 -1.52
C PHE A 118 -14.24 -0.68 -3.03
N ILE A 119 -13.03 -0.77 -3.59
CA ILE A 119 -12.78 -0.67 -5.03
C ILE A 119 -13.56 -1.76 -5.77
N HIS A 120 -13.51 -2.99 -5.30
CA HIS A 120 -14.25 -4.12 -5.89
C HIS A 120 -15.76 -3.94 -5.79
N SER A 121 -16.27 -3.33 -4.71
CA SER A 121 -17.71 -3.01 -4.55
C SER A 121 -18.21 -2.05 -5.62
N LYS A 122 -17.33 -1.15 -6.09
CA LYS A 122 -17.60 -0.23 -7.20
C LYS A 122 -17.40 -0.86 -8.59
N SER A 123 -17.24 -2.19 -8.66
CA SER A 123 -17.08 -2.97 -9.89
C SER A 123 -15.75 -2.78 -10.62
N PHE A 124 -14.70 -2.33 -9.92
CA PHE A 124 -13.36 -2.16 -10.46
C PHE A 124 -12.34 -3.05 -9.77
N LEU A 125 -11.29 -3.44 -10.51
CA LEU A 125 -10.05 -4.00 -10.01
C LEU A 125 -8.99 -2.90 -10.03
N HIS A 126 -8.07 -2.93 -9.07
CA HIS A 126 -6.93 -2.01 -9.05
C HIS A 126 -5.85 -2.43 -10.04
N ARG A 127 -5.47 -3.71 -10.04
CA ARG A 127 -4.48 -4.37 -10.91
C ARG A 127 -3.01 -3.95 -10.72
N ASP A 128 -2.72 -3.04 -9.79
CA ASP A 128 -1.34 -2.68 -9.42
C ASP A 128 -1.21 -2.46 -7.92
N ILE A 129 -1.62 -3.47 -7.15
CA ILE A 129 -1.47 -3.49 -5.69
C ILE A 129 0.02 -3.59 -5.36
N LYS A 130 0.56 -2.53 -4.76
CA LYS A 130 1.96 -2.41 -4.33
C LYS A 130 2.10 -1.36 -3.23
N PRO A 131 3.16 -1.38 -2.41
CA PRO A 131 3.36 -0.41 -1.33
C PRO A 131 3.36 1.05 -1.78
N ASP A 132 3.88 1.35 -2.98
CA ASP A 132 3.93 2.69 -3.56
C ASP A 132 2.53 3.30 -3.79
N ASN A 133 1.52 2.47 -4.00
CA ASN A 133 0.15 2.87 -4.30
C ASN A 133 -0.76 2.95 -3.07
N PHE A 134 -0.16 2.83 -1.86
CA PHE A 134 -0.84 3.08 -0.60
C PHE A 134 -0.09 4.15 0.18
N LEU A 135 -0.76 5.26 0.46
CA LEU A 135 -0.20 6.40 1.17
C LEU A 135 -0.91 6.59 2.51
N MET A 136 -0.18 7.07 3.50
CA MET A 136 -0.82 7.55 4.73
C MET A 136 -1.46 8.92 4.50
N GLY A 137 -2.50 9.23 5.24
CA GLY A 137 -3.07 10.56 5.25
C GLY A 137 -2.17 11.58 5.96
N LEU A 138 -2.64 12.83 6.07
CA LEU A 138 -1.99 13.93 6.76
C LEU A 138 -2.84 14.46 7.92
N GLY A 139 -2.20 15.08 8.90
CA GLY A 139 -2.86 15.73 10.04
C GLY A 139 -3.75 14.75 10.82
N ARG A 140 -5.05 15.04 10.93
CA ARG A 140 -6.01 14.20 11.65
C ARG A 140 -6.23 12.83 11.01
N ARG A 141 -5.82 12.64 9.77
CA ARG A 141 -5.94 11.38 9.00
C ARG A 141 -4.60 10.65 8.86
N ALA A 142 -3.59 11.03 9.62
CA ALA A 142 -2.24 10.44 9.52
C ALA A 142 -2.17 8.93 9.83
N ASN A 143 -3.19 8.38 10.46
CA ASN A 143 -3.34 6.95 10.75
C ASN A 143 -4.17 6.19 9.69
N GLN A 144 -4.65 6.88 8.65
CA GLN A 144 -5.51 6.31 7.62
C GLN A 144 -4.71 5.99 6.36
N VAL A 145 -4.89 4.76 5.83
CA VAL A 145 -4.31 4.31 4.56
C VAL A 145 -5.21 4.72 3.41
N TYR A 146 -4.62 5.33 2.39
CA TYR A 146 -5.25 5.73 1.13
C TYR A 146 -4.76 4.85 -0.01
N ALA A 147 -5.65 4.45 -0.92
CA ALA A 147 -5.31 3.82 -2.18
C ALA A 147 -5.26 4.87 -3.28
N ILE A 148 -4.23 4.83 -4.11
CA ILE A 148 -4.00 5.78 -5.22
C ILE A 148 -3.60 5.04 -6.51
N ASP A 149 -3.49 5.80 -7.59
CA ASP A 149 -3.01 5.36 -8.92
C ASP A 149 -3.91 4.29 -9.56
N PHE A 150 -5.07 4.74 -10.02
CA PHE A 150 -6.04 3.91 -10.74
C PHE A 150 -5.81 3.86 -12.26
N GLY A 151 -4.63 4.29 -12.74
CA GLY A 151 -4.30 4.30 -14.17
C GLY A 151 -4.36 2.92 -14.84
N LEU A 152 -4.14 1.85 -14.08
CA LEU A 152 -4.27 0.47 -14.55
C LEU A 152 -5.57 -0.23 -14.14
N ALA A 153 -6.45 0.46 -13.43
CA ALA A 153 -7.70 -0.14 -12.96
C ALA A 153 -8.60 -0.60 -14.13
N LYS A 154 -9.47 -1.58 -13.87
CA LYS A 154 -10.34 -2.16 -14.90
C LYS A 154 -11.71 -2.50 -14.32
N LYS A 155 -12.77 -2.15 -15.04
CA LYS A 155 -14.12 -2.62 -14.74
C LYS A 155 -14.18 -4.14 -14.94
N TYR A 156 -14.52 -4.91 -13.91
CA TYR A 156 -14.55 -6.38 -13.95
C TYR A 156 -15.95 -6.96 -14.05
N ARG A 157 -16.96 -6.14 -13.81
CA ARG A 157 -18.37 -6.53 -13.99
C ARG A 157 -19.20 -5.34 -14.42
N ASP A 158 -20.30 -5.61 -15.07
CA ASP A 158 -21.28 -4.58 -15.37
C ASP A 158 -21.92 -4.05 -14.07
N SER A 159 -22.16 -2.75 -13.99
CA SER A 159 -22.66 -2.12 -12.76
C SER A 159 -24.16 -2.36 -12.52
N SER A 160 -24.93 -2.63 -13.58
CA SER A 160 -26.38 -2.85 -13.52
C SER A 160 -26.73 -4.34 -13.41
N THR A 161 -26.14 -5.16 -14.28
CA THR A 161 -26.43 -6.61 -14.35
C THR A 161 -25.55 -7.43 -13.42
N HIS A 162 -24.45 -6.86 -12.95
CA HIS A 162 -23.40 -7.53 -12.19
C HIS A 162 -22.73 -8.69 -12.92
N GLN A 163 -22.92 -8.78 -14.24
CA GLN A 163 -22.27 -9.79 -15.07
C GLN A 163 -20.76 -9.58 -15.09
N HIS A 164 -20.01 -10.59 -14.70
CA HIS A 164 -18.55 -10.59 -14.68
C HIS A 164 -17.98 -10.61 -16.09
N ILE A 165 -16.81 -9.97 -16.30
CA ILE A 165 -16.06 -10.09 -17.56
C ILE A 165 -15.73 -11.57 -17.83
N PRO A 166 -15.65 -12.00 -19.10
CA PRO A 166 -15.33 -13.38 -19.44
C PRO A 166 -13.90 -13.75 -19.06
N TYR A 167 -13.70 -15.01 -18.67
CA TYR A 167 -12.37 -15.60 -18.51
C TYR A 167 -11.63 -15.57 -19.86
N ARG A 168 -10.36 -15.15 -19.82
CA ARG A 168 -9.48 -15.10 -21.00
C ARG A 168 -8.07 -15.46 -20.59
N GLU A 169 -7.34 -16.05 -21.51
CA GLU A 169 -5.92 -16.37 -21.39
C GLU A 169 -5.08 -15.54 -22.36
N ASN A 170 -3.78 -15.77 -22.37
CA ASN A 170 -2.80 -15.09 -23.22
C ASN A 170 -2.80 -13.55 -23.06
N LYS A 171 -3.03 -13.08 -21.83
CA LYS A 171 -2.95 -11.67 -21.49
C LYS A 171 -1.51 -11.27 -21.17
N ASN A 172 -1.13 -10.09 -21.58
CA ASN A 172 0.12 -9.50 -21.15
C ASN A 172 0.08 -9.19 -19.64
N LEU A 173 1.22 -9.35 -18.96
CA LEU A 173 1.36 -8.98 -17.56
C LEU A 173 1.03 -7.49 -17.37
N THR A 174 0.02 -7.21 -16.60
CA THR A 174 -0.38 -5.85 -16.18
C THR A 174 -0.08 -5.67 -14.70
N GLY A 175 0.47 -4.52 -14.32
CA GLY A 175 0.90 -4.22 -12.97
C GLY A 175 2.38 -4.50 -12.72
N THR A 176 2.76 -4.55 -11.46
CA THR A 176 4.14 -4.70 -11.01
C THR A 176 4.48 -6.19 -10.80
N ALA A 177 5.38 -6.74 -11.62
CA ALA A 177 5.71 -8.18 -11.62
C ALA A 177 6.07 -8.74 -10.23
N ARG A 178 6.70 -7.93 -9.36
CA ARG A 178 7.05 -8.33 -7.98
C ARG A 178 5.82 -8.79 -7.19
N TYR A 179 4.71 -8.09 -7.33
CA TYR A 179 3.49 -8.30 -6.56
C TYR A 179 2.36 -8.97 -7.35
N ALA A 180 2.47 -9.07 -8.68
CA ALA A 180 1.45 -9.70 -9.53
C ALA A 180 1.14 -11.13 -9.09
N SER A 181 -0.14 -11.54 -9.16
CA SER A 181 -0.57 -12.89 -8.83
C SER A 181 0.04 -13.95 -9.75
N MET A 182 -0.01 -15.20 -9.31
CA MET A 182 0.41 -16.34 -10.15
C MET A 182 -0.34 -16.37 -11.48
N ASN A 183 -1.65 -16.21 -11.43
CA ASN A 183 -2.50 -16.23 -12.63
C ASN A 183 -2.14 -15.09 -13.61
N THR A 184 -1.79 -13.92 -13.09
CA THR A 184 -1.32 -12.79 -13.91
C THR A 184 -0.02 -13.13 -14.64
N HIS A 185 0.92 -13.83 -14.00
CA HIS A 185 2.14 -14.30 -14.66
C HIS A 185 1.87 -15.37 -15.73
N LEU A 186 0.85 -16.20 -15.52
CA LEU A 186 0.42 -17.24 -16.47
C LEU A 186 -0.41 -16.66 -17.63
N GLY A 187 -0.63 -15.34 -17.67
CA GLY A 187 -1.37 -14.70 -18.75
C GLY A 187 -2.89 -14.88 -18.63
N ILE A 188 -3.40 -15.19 -17.45
CA ILE A 188 -4.84 -15.25 -17.18
C ILE A 188 -5.36 -13.84 -16.90
N GLU A 189 -6.55 -13.51 -17.40
CA GLU A 189 -7.24 -12.24 -17.12
C GLU A 189 -7.41 -12.06 -15.61
N GLN A 190 -7.13 -10.84 -15.11
CA GLN A 190 -7.23 -10.54 -13.70
C GLN A 190 -8.67 -10.43 -13.22
N SER A 191 -8.92 -10.86 -11.99
CA SER A 191 -10.17 -10.71 -11.28
C SER A 191 -9.91 -10.30 -9.81
N ARG A 192 -10.94 -10.31 -8.97
CA ARG A 192 -10.83 -9.87 -7.56
C ARG A 192 -9.79 -10.65 -6.76
N ARG A 193 -9.65 -11.96 -7.03
CA ARG A 193 -8.67 -12.84 -6.37
C ARG A 193 -7.22 -12.38 -6.58
N ASP A 194 -6.94 -11.79 -7.76
CA ASP A 194 -5.58 -11.38 -8.14
C ASP A 194 -5.13 -10.15 -7.37
N ASP A 195 -6.01 -9.15 -7.14
CA ASP A 195 -5.72 -8.00 -6.28
C ASP A 195 -5.44 -8.45 -4.83
N LEU A 196 -6.21 -9.43 -4.32
CA LEU A 196 -6.03 -9.99 -2.98
C LEU A 196 -4.73 -10.80 -2.85
N GLU A 197 -4.38 -11.62 -3.84
CA GLU A 197 -3.10 -12.34 -3.84
C GLU A 197 -1.92 -11.36 -3.85
N SER A 198 -2.03 -10.29 -4.66
CA SER A 198 -1.04 -9.21 -4.67
C SER A 198 -0.90 -8.52 -3.31
N LEU A 199 -2.01 -8.29 -2.61
CA LEU A 199 -1.99 -7.76 -1.25
C LEU A 199 -1.27 -8.71 -0.28
N GLY A 200 -1.51 -10.01 -0.38
CA GLY A 200 -0.78 -10.99 0.42
C GLY A 200 0.74 -10.89 0.23
N TYR A 201 1.21 -10.71 -1.01
CA TYR A 201 2.63 -10.49 -1.29
C TYR A 201 3.17 -9.19 -0.69
N VAL A 202 2.38 -8.13 -0.68
CA VAL A 202 2.76 -6.87 -0.01
C VAL A 202 2.92 -7.08 1.50
N LEU A 203 2.00 -7.77 2.15
CA LEU A 203 2.08 -8.06 3.60
C LEU A 203 3.31 -8.90 3.94
N MET A 204 3.59 -9.95 3.15
CA MET A 204 4.80 -10.77 3.32
C MET A 204 6.08 -9.98 3.04
N TYR A 205 6.06 -9.09 2.07
CA TYR A 205 7.18 -8.18 1.80
C TYR A 205 7.53 -7.30 2.99
N PHE A 206 6.53 -6.75 3.67
CA PHE A 206 6.72 -5.94 4.88
C PHE A 206 7.29 -6.75 6.05
N LEU A 207 6.83 -7.98 6.24
CA LEU A 207 7.33 -8.85 7.31
C LEU A 207 8.73 -9.38 7.04
N ARG A 208 9.00 -9.78 5.79
CA ARG A 208 10.25 -10.45 5.41
C ARG A 208 11.40 -9.48 5.10
N GLY A 209 11.09 -8.24 4.70
CA GLY A 209 12.07 -7.30 4.16
C GLY A 209 12.26 -7.41 2.64
N SER A 210 11.99 -8.58 2.08
CA SER A 210 12.07 -8.87 0.64
C SER A 210 11.25 -10.09 0.26
N LEU A 211 11.00 -10.29 -1.04
CA LEU A 211 10.36 -11.49 -1.58
C LEU A 211 11.39 -12.38 -2.29
N PRO A 212 11.19 -13.73 -2.32
CA PRO A 212 12.17 -14.69 -2.86
C PRO A 212 12.55 -14.48 -4.32
N TRP A 213 11.73 -13.77 -5.08
CA TRP A 213 11.92 -13.44 -6.50
C TRP A 213 12.45 -12.04 -6.76
N GLN A 214 12.99 -11.36 -5.74
CA GLN A 214 13.69 -10.10 -5.91
C GLN A 214 15.18 -10.31 -6.22
N GLY A 215 15.82 -9.29 -6.83
CA GLY A 215 17.25 -9.32 -7.11
C GLY A 215 17.69 -10.24 -8.25
N LEU A 216 16.75 -10.85 -8.98
CA LEU A 216 17.07 -11.75 -10.09
C LEU A 216 17.71 -10.98 -11.25
N LYS A 217 18.90 -11.40 -11.69
CA LYS A 217 19.62 -10.82 -12.83
C LYS A 217 19.04 -11.37 -14.14
N ALA A 218 18.81 -10.51 -15.12
CA ALA A 218 18.36 -10.88 -16.47
C ALA A 218 18.84 -9.83 -17.47
N GLY A 219 19.08 -10.25 -18.71
CA GLY A 219 19.52 -9.37 -19.79
C GLY A 219 18.40 -8.50 -20.37
N THR A 220 17.17 -9.00 -20.36
CA THR A 220 16.00 -8.29 -20.90
C THR A 220 14.85 -8.24 -19.90
N LYS A 221 13.92 -7.29 -20.10
CA LYS A 221 12.71 -7.18 -19.30
C LYS A 221 11.86 -8.46 -19.36
N LYS A 222 11.76 -9.09 -20.55
CA LYS A 222 11.03 -10.34 -20.74
C LYS A 222 11.65 -11.46 -19.91
N GLN A 223 12.96 -11.70 -20.05
CA GLN A 223 13.66 -12.70 -19.25
C GLN A 223 13.56 -12.45 -17.73
N LYS A 224 13.56 -11.17 -17.31
CA LYS A 224 13.34 -10.83 -15.90
C LYS A 224 11.97 -11.28 -15.42
N TYR A 225 10.93 -11.06 -16.21
CA TYR A 225 9.56 -11.46 -15.87
C TYR A 225 9.40 -12.98 -15.86
N GLU A 226 10.02 -13.69 -16.82
CA GLU A 226 10.06 -15.16 -16.87
C GLU A 226 10.71 -15.71 -15.58
N LYS A 227 11.90 -15.24 -15.23
CA LYS A 227 12.58 -15.67 -13.99
C LYS A 227 11.78 -15.38 -12.72
N ILE A 228 11.10 -14.22 -12.65
CA ILE A 228 10.22 -13.89 -11.52
C ILE A 228 9.05 -14.88 -11.46
N SER A 229 8.44 -15.18 -12.61
CA SER A 229 7.34 -16.15 -12.72
C SER A 229 7.78 -17.54 -12.26
N GLU A 230 8.88 -18.06 -12.82
CA GLU A 230 9.44 -19.36 -12.45
C GLU A 230 9.75 -19.46 -10.96
N LYS A 231 10.41 -18.43 -10.40
CA LYS A 231 10.74 -18.40 -8.99
C LYS A 231 9.49 -18.33 -8.10
N LYS A 232 8.48 -17.59 -8.53
CA LYS A 232 7.20 -17.46 -7.82
C LYS A 232 6.43 -18.78 -7.85
N VAL A 233 6.38 -19.48 -9.01
CA VAL A 233 5.78 -20.81 -9.18
C VAL A 233 6.48 -21.85 -8.31
N SER A 234 7.81 -21.85 -8.29
CA SER A 234 8.60 -22.81 -7.51
C SER A 234 8.65 -22.52 -6.02
N THR A 235 8.11 -21.40 -5.54
CA THR A 235 8.03 -21.07 -4.12
C THR A 235 6.64 -21.42 -3.60
N SER A 236 6.54 -22.47 -2.78
CA SER A 236 5.26 -22.82 -2.15
C SER A 236 4.83 -21.76 -1.14
N ILE A 237 3.53 -21.73 -0.81
CA ILE A 237 2.97 -20.82 0.20
C ILE A 237 3.65 -21.04 1.54
N GLU A 238 3.89 -22.31 1.93
CA GLU A 238 4.55 -22.70 3.18
C GLU A 238 6.00 -22.20 3.22
N ALA A 239 6.71 -22.28 2.09
CA ALA A 239 8.08 -21.74 1.99
C ALA A 239 8.09 -20.21 2.05
N LEU A 240 7.12 -19.54 1.43
CA LEU A 240 6.97 -18.09 1.49
C LEU A 240 6.66 -17.61 2.91
N CYS A 241 5.77 -18.31 3.62
CA CYS A 241 5.27 -17.93 4.95
C CYS A 241 6.05 -18.59 6.11
N ARG A 242 7.12 -19.32 5.83
CA ARG A 242 7.90 -20.02 6.87
C ARG A 242 8.44 -19.05 7.91
N GLY A 243 8.18 -19.36 9.20
CA GLY A 243 8.60 -18.54 10.33
C GLY A 243 7.69 -17.34 10.63
N TYR A 244 6.54 -17.25 9.97
CA TYR A 244 5.49 -16.27 10.23
C TYR A 244 4.19 -16.95 10.63
N PRO A 245 3.23 -16.24 11.24
CA PRO A 245 1.95 -16.82 11.64
C PRO A 245 1.24 -17.54 10.49
N THR A 246 0.62 -18.67 10.79
CA THR A 246 -0.05 -19.55 9.79
C THR A 246 -1.20 -18.87 9.05
N GLU A 247 -1.74 -17.81 9.63
CA GLU A 247 -2.81 -16.99 9.04
C GLU A 247 -2.41 -16.39 7.70
N PHE A 248 -1.12 -16.07 7.50
CA PHE A 248 -0.63 -15.59 6.20
C PHE A 248 -0.67 -16.70 5.15
N ALA A 249 -0.34 -17.95 5.51
CA ALA A 249 -0.50 -19.08 4.60
C ALA A 249 -1.99 -19.34 4.30
N SER A 250 -2.85 -19.31 5.32
CA SER A 250 -4.31 -19.46 5.17
C SER A 250 -4.90 -18.38 4.23
N TYR A 251 -4.42 -17.14 4.34
CA TYR A 251 -4.80 -16.05 3.44
C TYR A 251 -4.49 -16.38 1.97
N PHE A 252 -3.27 -16.86 1.66
CA PHE A 252 -2.89 -17.25 0.30
C PHE A 252 -3.66 -18.45 -0.22
N HIS A 253 -3.85 -19.48 0.61
CA HIS A 253 -4.64 -20.65 0.25
C HIS A 253 -6.07 -20.26 -0.10
N TYR A 254 -6.68 -19.39 0.70
CA TYR A 254 -8.00 -18.87 0.40
C TYR A 254 -8.03 -18.11 -0.94
N CYS A 255 -7.13 -17.14 -1.16
CA CYS A 255 -7.09 -16.36 -2.39
C CYS A 255 -6.92 -17.25 -3.63
N ARG A 256 -6.07 -18.28 -3.55
CA ARG A 256 -5.82 -19.22 -4.66
C ARG A 256 -6.91 -20.24 -4.87
N SER A 257 -7.76 -20.50 -3.87
CA SER A 257 -8.92 -21.38 -4.00
C SER A 257 -10.11 -20.73 -4.71
N LEU A 258 -10.11 -19.39 -4.81
CA LEU A 258 -11.18 -18.65 -5.49
C LEU A 258 -11.16 -18.91 -7.00
N ARG A 259 -12.32 -19.18 -7.57
CA ARG A 259 -12.52 -19.21 -9.03
C ARG A 259 -12.44 -17.79 -9.58
N PHE A 260 -12.38 -17.68 -10.89
CA PHE A 260 -12.19 -16.41 -11.60
C PHE A 260 -13.25 -15.35 -11.24
N ASP A 261 -14.51 -15.76 -11.15
CA ASP A 261 -15.66 -14.89 -10.93
C ASP A 261 -16.21 -14.93 -9.48
N ASP A 262 -15.60 -15.72 -8.59
CA ASP A 262 -16.03 -15.82 -7.20
C ASP A 262 -15.94 -14.46 -6.50
N LYS A 263 -16.96 -14.16 -5.68
CA LYS A 263 -16.93 -13.03 -4.75
C LYS A 263 -16.11 -13.42 -3.52
N PRO A 264 -14.98 -12.74 -3.23
CA PRO A 264 -14.22 -13.02 -2.02
C PRO A 264 -15.00 -12.71 -0.75
N ASP A 265 -14.82 -13.53 0.29
CA ASP A 265 -15.25 -13.21 1.64
C ASP A 265 -14.17 -12.33 2.33
N TYR A 266 -14.31 -11.02 2.14
CA TYR A 266 -13.40 -10.04 2.75
C TYR A 266 -13.53 -10.03 4.28
N ALA A 267 -14.70 -10.33 4.82
CA ALA A 267 -14.92 -10.41 6.25
C ALA A 267 -14.13 -11.57 6.87
N TYR A 268 -14.08 -12.72 6.19
CA TYR A 268 -13.23 -13.83 6.56
C TYR A 268 -11.74 -13.44 6.59
N LEU A 269 -11.24 -12.80 5.51
CA LEU A 269 -9.84 -12.36 5.42
C LEU A 269 -9.46 -11.36 6.51
N LYS A 270 -10.36 -10.44 6.84
CA LYS A 270 -10.15 -9.50 7.95
C LYS A 270 -10.18 -10.23 9.30
N ARG A 271 -11.08 -11.20 9.47
CA ARG A 271 -11.24 -11.95 10.72
C ARG A 271 -9.99 -12.75 11.06
N ILE A 272 -9.39 -13.50 10.12
CA ILE A 272 -8.18 -14.29 10.39
C ILE A 272 -7.03 -13.42 10.92
N PHE A 273 -6.86 -12.21 10.40
CA PHE A 273 -5.84 -11.28 10.88
C PHE A 273 -6.24 -10.58 12.18
N ARG A 274 -7.53 -10.32 12.38
CA ARG A 274 -8.03 -9.76 13.65
C ARG A 274 -7.89 -10.77 14.80
N ASP A 275 -8.21 -12.04 14.57
CA ASP A 275 -8.07 -13.09 15.58
C ASP A 275 -6.58 -13.28 15.95
N LEU A 276 -5.69 -13.24 14.95
CA LEU A 276 -4.24 -13.20 15.20
C LEU A 276 -3.84 -11.97 16.02
N PHE A 277 -4.31 -10.79 15.68
CA PHE A 277 -4.01 -9.54 16.37
C PHE A 277 -4.39 -9.59 17.85
N ILE A 278 -5.57 -10.14 18.15
CA ILE A 278 -6.07 -10.32 19.51
C ILE A 278 -5.24 -11.37 20.25
N ARG A 279 -4.92 -12.50 19.62
CA ARG A 279 -4.12 -13.58 20.20
C ARG A 279 -2.71 -13.12 20.58
N GLU A 280 -2.11 -12.24 19.79
CA GLU A 280 -0.81 -11.64 20.10
C GLU A 280 -0.89 -10.52 21.17
N GLY A 281 -2.07 -10.23 21.71
CA GLY A 281 -2.29 -9.21 22.73
C GLY A 281 -2.11 -7.78 22.26
N PHE A 282 -2.17 -7.52 20.96
CA PHE A 282 -2.01 -6.19 20.41
C PHE A 282 -3.26 -5.32 20.62
N GLN A 283 -3.07 -4.00 20.64
CA GLN A 283 -4.14 -3.01 20.69
C GLN A 283 -4.18 -2.18 19.41
N PHE A 284 -5.39 -1.89 18.90
CA PHE A 284 -5.64 -1.04 17.74
C PHE A 284 -5.51 0.44 18.12
N ASP A 285 -4.29 0.86 18.41
CA ASP A 285 -3.93 2.22 18.82
C ASP A 285 -3.39 3.07 17.68
N TYR A 286 -3.22 2.49 16.50
CA TYR A 286 -2.61 3.11 15.32
C TYR A 286 -1.19 3.63 15.56
N VAL A 287 -0.50 3.11 16.57
CA VAL A 287 0.91 3.39 16.82
C VAL A 287 1.75 2.47 15.94
N PHE A 288 2.09 2.96 14.76
CA PHE A 288 2.91 2.25 13.78
C PHE A 288 4.41 2.36 14.10
N ASP A 289 5.23 1.45 13.55
CA ASP A 289 6.68 1.44 13.75
C ASP A 289 7.34 2.77 13.44
N TRP A 290 6.95 3.44 12.36
CA TRP A 290 7.47 4.77 11.99
C TRP A 290 7.07 5.87 12.98
N THR A 291 5.93 5.72 13.65
CA THR A 291 5.52 6.66 14.70
C THR A 291 6.45 6.56 15.90
N ILE A 292 6.78 5.33 16.30
CA ILE A 292 7.73 5.05 17.39
C ILE A 292 9.12 5.60 17.03
N LEU A 293 9.61 5.29 15.82
CA LEU A 293 10.92 5.75 15.36
C LEU A 293 11.03 7.27 15.30
N LYS A 294 10.00 7.95 14.79
CA LYS A 294 9.97 9.43 14.77
C LYS A 294 10.01 10.02 16.18
N TYR A 295 9.25 9.44 17.11
CA TYR A 295 9.27 9.88 18.50
C TYR A 295 10.66 9.68 19.12
N GLN A 296 11.29 8.53 18.95
CA GLN A 296 12.64 8.27 19.43
C GLN A 296 13.67 9.25 18.85
N GLN A 297 13.61 9.54 17.56
CA GLN A 297 14.47 10.52 16.92
C GLN A 297 14.26 11.93 17.47
N SER A 298 13.02 12.33 17.75
CA SER A 298 12.72 13.65 18.34
C SER A 298 13.29 13.79 19.76
N GLN A 299 13.27 12.73 20.55
CA GLN A 299 13.86 12.72 21.88
C GLN A 299 15.39 12.86 21.84
N LEU A 300 16.05 12.22 20.87
CA LEU A 300 17.49 12.32 20.68
C LEU A 300 17.94 13.70 20.13
N ALA A 301 17.05 14.36 19.38
CA ALA A 301 17.33 15.69 18.80
C ALA A 301 17.11 16.83 19.78
N THR A 302 16.46 16.61 20.93
CA THR A 302 16.27 17.62 21.96
C THR A 302 17.58 17.73 22.75
N PRO A 303 18.35 18.84 22.65
CA PRO A 303 19.58 18.99 23.45
C PRO A 303 19.19 18.97 24.92
N SER A 304 19.86 18.10 25.68
CA SER A 304 19.77 18.10 27.14
C SER A 304 20.10 19.51 27.61
N THR A 305 19.13 20.25 28.12
CA THR A 305 19.35 21.49 28.84
C THR A 305 20.22 21.10 30.01
N ARG A 306 21.55 21.34 29.88
CA ARG A 306 22.49 21.20 30.99
C ARG A 306 21.90 21.99 32.15
N ALA A 307 21.53 21.32 33.22
CA ALA A 307 21.31 21.92 34.49
C ALA A 307 22.58 22.68 34.88
N ILE A 308 22.55 24.00 34.80
CA ILE A 308 23.56 24.86 35.39
C ILE A 308 23.33 24.73 36.86
N GLY A 309 24.14 23.91 37.51
CA GLY A 309 24.24 23.87 38.97
C GLY A 309 24.78 25.21 39.46
N PRO A 310 24.30 25.69 40.61
CA PRO A 310 24.82 26.94 41.19
C PRO A 310 26.25 26.69 41.66
N SER A 311 27.23 27.36 41.03
CA SER A 311 28.59 27.43 41.54
C SER A 311 28.60 28.44 42.70
N ALA A 312 28.87 27.93 43.89
CA ALA A 312 29.21 28.71 45.03
C ALA A 312 30.56 29.42 44.79
N GLY A 313 30.59 30.72 44.92
CA GLY A 313 31.79 31.54 44.92
C GLY A 313 31.62 32.65 45.95
N THR A 314 32.41 32.54 47.01
CA THR A 314 32.53 33.39 48.20
C THR A 314 33.09 34.77 47.92
N SER A 315 32.67 35.69 48.76
CA SER A 315 33.37 36.72 49.53
C SER A 315 33.22 38.19 49.15
N SER A 316 32.70 38.88 50.16
CA SER A 316 33.14 40.12 50.86
C SER A 316 32.87 41.46 50.18
N GLY A 317 32.22 42.32 50.99
CA GLY A 317 32.25 43.77 50.88
C GLY A 317 30.99 44.51 51.37
N MET A 318 30.92 44.91 52.61
CA MET A 318 29.87 45.73 53.24
C MET A 318 30.04 47.24 52.95
N PRO A 319 29.16 48.12 53.52
CA PRO A 319 28.23 49.00 52.81
C PRO A 319 28.62 50.48 52.91
N PRO A 320 27.84 51.57 52.73
CA PRO A 320 26.67 51.98 53.51
C PRO A 320 25.56 52.82 52.75
N ALA A 321 24.37 52.75 53.25
CA ALA A 321 23.47 53.69 53.87
C ALA A 321 22.84 54.91 53.14
N VAL A 322 21.52 55.07 53.40
CA VAL A 322 20.74 56.33 53.71
C VAL A 322 20.15 57.00 52.45
N THR A 323 18.90 57.35 52.28
CA THR A 323 17.76 57.85 53.06
C THR A 323 16.53 58.01 52.18
N ASN A 324 15.37 57.80 52.79
CA ASN A 324 14.10 58.56 52.78
C ASN A 324 13.59 59.24 51.50
N ALA A 325 12.37 59.27 51.24
CA ALA A 325 11.07 59.43 51.82
C ALA A 325 10.09 59.73 50.68
N ASP A 326 8.98 59.39 50.68
CA ASP A 326 7.67 59.78 51.10
C ASP A 326 6.62 59.80 50.00
N ARG A 327 5.55 59.17 50.27
CA ARG A 327 4.17 59.56 50.47
C ARG A 327 3.14 59.40 49.35
N HIS A 328 2.12 58.64 49.79
CA HIS A 328 0.64 58.86 49.65
C HIS A 328 0.04 58.61 48.26
N THR A 329 -1.08 57.98 48.07
CA THR A 329 -2.35 57.59 48.72
C THR A 329 -3.11 56.86 47.68
N GLY A 330 -3.91 55.89 47.87
CA GLY A 330 -5.06 55.59 48.61
C GLY A 330 -5.97 54.71 47.83
N GLY A 331 -6.65 53.83 48.49
CA GLY A 331 -8.02 53.42 48.39
C GLY A 331 -8.26 52.05 47.69
N GLU A 332 -8.45 50.97 48.46
CA GLU A 332 -9.72 50.37 48.95
C GLU A 332 -10.52 49.75 47.83
N GLU A 333 -11.05 48.58 47.84
CA GLU A 333 -11.40 47.58 48.86
C GLU A 333 -11.80 46.28 48.11
N GLY A 334 -11.70 45.14 48.76
CA GLY A 334 -12.62 44.07 48.65
C GLY A 334 -12.03 42.68 48.81
N ARG A 335 -11.93 42.20 49.99
CA ARG A 335 -11.46 40.87 50.43
C ARG A 335 -12.62 39.97 50.83
N PRO A 336 -12.32 38.71 51.23
CA PRO A 336 -12.71 37.36 50.70
C PRO A 336 -13.64 36.68 51.74
N PRO A 337 -13.69 35.41 52.09
CA PRO A 337 -13.01 34.12 51.93
C PRO A 337 -14.00 32.90 51.96
N PRO A 338 -13.75 31.72 52.54
CA PRO A 338 -12.57 30.92 52.76
C PRO A 338 -12.72 29.38 52.43
N LEU A 339 -11.58 28.71 52.44
CA LEU A 339 -11.19 27.37 52.80
C LEU A 339 -12.14 26.46 53.61
N VAL A 340 -12.16 25.14 53.27
CA VAL A 340 -12.07 24.07 54.28
C VAL A 340 -11.21 22.94 53.76
N SER A 341 -10.15 22.67 54.50
CA SER A 341 -9.29 21.47 54.48
C SER A 341 -9.81 20.44 55.46
N VAL A 342 -9.60 19.13 55.14
CA VAL A 342 -9.43 18.07 56.18
C VAL A 342 -8.57 17.00 55.53
N ASP A 343 -7.52 16.78 55.92
CA ASP A 343 -6.41 16.14 56.61
C ASP A 343 -6.60 14.65 56.95
N SER A 344 -5.45 13.98 56.73
CA SER A 344 -4.84 12.83 57.39
C SER A 344 -5.52 11.44 57.26
N SER A 345 -4.81 10.35 57.06
CA SER A 345 -3.54 9.92 57.66
C SER A 345 -3.04 8.60 57.03
N ARG A 346 -1.77 8.54 56.85
CA ARG A 346 -0.78 7.50 57.13
C ARG A 346 -1.24 6.05 57.38
N ARG A 347 -0.65 5.08 56.60
CA ARG A 347 0.25 4.07 57.21
C ARG A 347 1.16 3.40 56.17
N ARG A 348 2.43 3.38 56.49
CA ARG A 348 3.53 2.59 55.91
C ARG A 348 3.46 1.15 56.39
N MET A 349 4.01 0.22 55.60
CA MET A 349 5.03 -0.80 55.94
C MET A 349 5.24 -1.67 54.68
N SER A 350 6.36 -1.60 54.05
CA SER A 350 7.59 -2.40 54.04
C SER A 350 7.43 -3.85 53.50
N GLY A 351 8.21 -4.11 52.38
CA GLY A 351 8.46 -5.40 51.78
C GLY A 351 9.52 -6.22 52.59
N PRO A 352 10.35 -7.09 52.04
CA PRO A 352 10.33 -7.91 50.83
C PRO A 352 10.46 -9.44 51.16
N ILE A 353 10.64 -10.35 50.21
CA ILE A 353 11.61 -11.45 50.24
C ILE A 353 11.25 -12.56 49.21
N LEU A 354 12.25 -12.88 48.45
CA LEU A 354 12.55 -14.00 47.59
C LEU A 354 12.17 -15.40 48.12
N ASN A 355 11.96 -16.31 47.21
CA ASN A 355 12.65 -17.59 46.93
C ASN A 355 11.68 -18.67 46.49
N THR A 356 11.88 -19.13 45.29
CA THR A 356 12.50 -20.39 44.80
C THR A 356 11.85 -21.72 45.20
N LEU A 357 11.69 -22.48 44.13
CA LEU A 357 11.90 -23.92 43.98
C LEU A 357 10.75 -24.90 44.24
N SER A 358 10.55 -25.64 43.17
CA SER A 358 10.59 -27.11 43.06
C SER A 358 9.31 -27.92 43.23
N SER A 359 9.05 -28.59 42.13
CA SER A 359 8.74 -30.00 41.93
C SER A 359 7.95 -30.73 43.01
N ALA A 360 6.90 -31.42 42.61
CA ALA A 360 6.83 -32.87 42.54
C ALA A 360 5.39 -33.38 42.40
N ASN A 361 5.28 -34.34 41.52
CA ASN A 361 4.27 -35.35 41.39
C ASN A 361 3.54 -35.72 42.69
N VAL A 362 2.27 -36.11 42.58
CA VAL A 362 1.75 -37.41 43.05
C VAL A 362 0.37 -37.69 42.47
N LEU A 363 0.25 -38.88 41.97
CA LEU A 363 -0.88 -39.72 41.59
C LEU A 363 -2.07 -39.71 42.57
N GLY A 364 -3.25 -39.90 42.03
CA GLY A 364 -4.42 -40.30 42.81
C GLY A 364 -5.57 -40.69 41.89
N GLN A 365 -5.69 -41.98 41.67
CA GLN A 365 -6.80 -42.71 41.02
C GLN A 365 -8.10 -42.56 41.80
N SER A 366 -9.28 -42.56 41.13
CA SER A 366 -10.20 -43.68 41.07
C SER A 366 -11.60 -43.23 40.63
N SER A 367 -12.10 -43.94 39.68
CA SER A 367 -13.31 -44.75 39.58
C SER A 367 -14.61 -43.96 39.60
N GLY A 368 -15.55 -44.12 38.70
CA GLY A 368 -16.04 -45.21 37.92
C GLY A 368 -17.48 -44.89 37.54
N SER A 369 -17.92 -45.38 36.51
CA SER A 369 -19.12 -46.16 36.19
C SER A 369 -19.88 -45.69 34.96
N SER A 370 -19.66 -46.38 33.91
CA SER A 370 -20.51 -47.14 33.01
C SER A 370 -22.02 -46.73 32.87
N ARG A 371 -22.41 -46.49 31.64
CA ARG A 371 -23.47 -47.27 31.00
C ARG A 371 -23.41 -47.16 29.47
N ARG A 372 -23.19 -48.32 28.87
CA ARG A 372 -23.39 -48.67 27.47
C ARG A 372 -24.91 -48.91 27.21
N VAL A 373 -25.36 -48.58 25.99
CA VAL A 373 -26.29 -49.37 25.15
C VAL A 373 -25.95 -48.95 23.73
N ALA A 374 -25.36 -49.67 22.89
CA ALA A 374 -25.55 -50.83 22.03
C ALA A 374 -26.73 -50.67 21.05
N VAL A 375 -26.34 -50.51 19.80
CA VAL A 375 -26.50 -51.33 18.57
C VAL A 375 -27.87 -51.32 17.94
N SER A 376 -27.93 -50.95 16.66
CA SER A 376 -28.31 -51.94 15.63
C SER A 376 -27.99 -51.43 14.23
N SER A 377 -27.34 -52.31 13.54
CA SER A 377 -27.03 -52.39 12.13
C SER A 377 -28.29 -52.74 11.30
N SER A 378 -28.34 -52.30 10.06
CA SER A 378 -28.83 -53.14 8.96
C SER A 378 -28.14 -52.75 7.67
N ARG A 379 -27.42 -53.71 7.18
CA ARG A 379 -27.03 -53.90 5.79
C ARG A 379 -28.30 -54.18 4.99
N ASP A 380 -28.34 -53.71 3.74
CA ASP A 380 -28.67 -54.61 2.63
C ASP A 380 -28.06 -54.05 1.33
N ALA A 381 -27.42 -55.00 0.68
CA ALA A 381 -26.83 -54.98 -0.62
C ALA A 381 -27.81 -55.48 -1.70
N PHE A 382 -27.70 -55.02 -2.91
CA PHE A 382 -27.99 -55.76 -4.17
C PHE A 382 -27.35 -54.95 -5.30
N VAL A 383 -26.27 -55.40 -5.93
CA VAL A 383 -25.97 -56.44 -6.94
C VAL A 383 -26.67 -56.20 -8.29
N GLY A 384 -25.78 -56.01 -9.27
CA GLY A 384 -25.86 -56.50 -10.65
C GLY A 384 -26.46 -55.48 -11.63
N THR A 385 -25.96 -55.29 -12.82
CA THR A 385 -25.23 -56.18 -13.73
C THR A 385 -24.59 -55.37 -14.84
N GLU A 386 -23.51 -55.91 -15.33
CA GLU A 386 -22.78 -55.58 -16.55
C GLU A 386 -23.66 -55.73 -17.80
N SER A 387 -23.33 -54.94 -18.84
CA SER A 387 -23.22 -55.49 -20.17
C SER A 387 -22.36 -54.61 -21.07
N GLU A 388 -21.27 -55.22 -21.48
CA GLU A 388 -20.42 -54.96 -22.63
C GLU A 388 -21.22 -54.86 -23.91
N ILE A 389 -20.66 -54.26 -24.97
CA ILE A 389 -20.35 -54.85 -26.26
C ILE A 389 -19.94 -53.77 -27.27
N ARG A 390 -18.65 -53.75 -27.59
CA ARG A 390 -17.93 -53.94 -28.87
C ARG A 390 -18.15 -52.96 -30.01
N THR A 391 -17.08 -52.25 -30.30
CA THR A 391 -16.13 -52.35 -31.47
C THR A 391 -16.72 -52.33 -32.85
N ARG A 392 -16.15 -51.50 -33.70
CA ARG A 392 -15.55 -51.73 -35.03
C ARG A 392 -15.24 -50.37 -35.66
N THR A 393 -13.98 -50.04 -35.81
CA THR A 393 -12.98 -50.30 -36.87
C THR A 393 -13.38 -49.91 -38.27
N ALA A 394 -12.51 -49.10 -38.76
CA ALA A 394 -11.76 -49.19 -40.02
C ALA A 394 -12.13 -48.16 -41.06
N GLU A 395 -11.10 -47.52 -41.44
CA GLU A 395 -10.38 -47.48 -42.74
C GLU A 395 -10.91 -46.39 -43.66
N ALA A 396 -10.19 -45.68 -44.47
CA ALA A 396 -8.83 -45.66 -44.94
C ALA A 396 -8.64 -44.37 -45.75
N SER A 397 -7.43 -43.90 -45.81
CA SER A 397 -6.91 -42.98 -46.83
C SER A 397 -6.94 -43.65 -48.19
N PRO A 398 -6.65 -43.05 -49.38
CA PRO A 398 -5.48 -42.23 -49.65
C PRO A 398 -5.60 -41.13 -50.71
N GLY A 399 -4.61 -40.32 -50.80
CA GLY A 399 -3.79 -40.12 -52.00
C GLY A 399 -3.90 -38.77 -52.70
N VAL A 400 -2.77 -38.26 -52.89
CA VAL A 400 -1.91 -37.88 -54.05
C VAL A 400 -1.91 -36.39 -54.33
N ALA A 401 -0.86 -35.68 -53.97
CA ALA A 401 0.40 -35.31 -54.61
C ALA A 401 0.27 -34.51 -55.93
N HIS A 402 0.92 -33.38 -55.92
CA HIS A 402 1.89 -32.89 -56.93
C HIS A 402 2.23 -31.42 -56.61
N ARG A 403 3.50 -31.12 -56.24
CA ARG A 403 4.69 -30.78 -57.05
C ARG A 403 4.59 -29.44 -57.78
N GLY A 404 5.61 -28.64 -57.53
CA GLY A 404 6.27 -27.74 -58.43
C GLY A 404 6.76 -26.49 -57.73
N LEU A 405 8.00 -26.42 -57.24
CA LEU A 405 9.24 -25.96 -57.87
C LEU A 405 9.09 -24.51 -58.41
N SER A 406 9.83 -23.59 -58.08
CA SER A 406 11.24 -23.23 -58.00
C SER A 406 11.30 -21.72 -58.21
N ALA A 407 12.11 -21.03 -57.63
CA ALA A 407 13.50 -20.63 -57.72
C ALA A 407 13.65 -19.12 -57.69
N GLN A 408 14.46 -18.69 -56.82
CA GLN A 408 15.79 -18.06 -56.95
C GLN A 408 15.89 -16.57 -57.31
N ARG A 409 16.70 -15.92 -56.44
CA ARG A 409 17.74 -14.88 -56.70
C ARG A 409 17.24 -13.45 -56.82
N SER A 410 17.82 -12.43 -56.24
CA SER A 410 19.25 -12.15 -55.92
C SER A 410 19.34 -10.87 -55.09
N SER A 411 20.28 -10.82 -54.16
CA SER A 411 20.88 -9.56 -53.66
C SER A 411 21.80 -8.94 -54.72
N PRO A 412 22.23 -7.69 -54.60
CA PRO A 412 23.40 -7.36 -53.78
C PRO A 412 23.49 -5.92 -53.20
N ILE A 413 24.18 -5.81 -52.05
CA ILE A 413 25.41 -5.05 -51.75
C ILE A 413 25.39 -3.52 -51.86
N GLY A 414 25.82 -2.88 -50.72
CA GLY A 414 26.35 -1.54 -50.63
C GLY A 414 26.37 -1.02 -49.20
N SER A 415 27.25 -1.36 -48.44
CA SER A 415 28.48 -0.85 -47.80
C SER A 415 28.52 0.68 -47.61
N SER A 416 28.52 1.12 -46.35
CA SER A 416 29.60 1.97 -45.79
C SER A 416 29.23 2.47 -44.36
N ASP A 417 29.97 1.96 -43.39
CA ASP A 417 30.32 2.67 -42.17
C ASP A 417 31.40 3.72 -42.50
N PRO A 418 31.55 4.81 -41.75
CA PRO A 418 32.43 4.71 -40.58
C PRO A 418 32.22 5.70 -39.42
N LYS A 419 32.83 5.31 -38.28
CA LYS A 419 33.53 6.08 -37.24
C LYS A 419 32.76 6.50 -35.97
N ARG A 420 32.99 5.69 -35.01
CA ARG A 420 33.38 5.87 -33.59
C ARG A 420 33.95 7.25 -33.25
N VAL A 421 33.31 7.95 -32.31
CA VAL A 421 33.98 8.85 -31.35
C VAL A 421 33.41 8.60 -29.96
N VAL A 422 34.33 8.23 -29.07
CA VAL A 422 34.15 8.10 -27.64
C VAL A 422 34.32 9.50 -27.04
N SER A 423 33.37 9.95 -26.19
CA SER A 423 33.75 10.90 -25.14
C SER A 423 32.81 10.74 -23.93
N SER A 424 33.42 10.45 -22.83
CA SER A 424 32.96 10.52 -21.47
C SER A 424 32.46 11.94 -21.12
N GLY A 425 31.28 12.04 -20.52
CA GLY A 425 30.74 13.31 -20.01
C GLY A 425 29.73 13.08 -18.89
N ARG A 426 30.13 13.53 -17.74
CA ARG A 426 29.49 13.38 -16.41
C ARG A 426 28.07 13.93 -16.33
N ASN A 427 27.31 13.31 -15.45
CA ASN A 427 26.02 13.74 -14.91
C ASN A 427 25.91 15.26 -14.65
N ALA A 428 25.01 15.90 -15.40
CA ALA A 428 24.42 17.19 -15.07
C ALA A 428 23.15 17.38 -15.95
N SER A 429 22.09 16.63 -15.71
CA SER A 429 20.85 16.76 -16.51
C SER A 429 19.55 16.80 -15.70
N HIS A 430 19.58 17.09 -14.40
CA HIS A 430 18.35 17.19 -13.61
C HIS A 430 17.81 18.61 -13.39
N VAL A 431 18.48 19.67 -13.85
CA VAL A 431 18.03 21.06 -13.62
C VAL A 431 17.35 21.67 -14.86
N LYS A 432 17.55 21.14 -16.06
CA LYS A 432 17.04 21.74 -17.30
C LYS A 432 15.57 21.44 -17.64
N ASN A 433 14.92 20.44 -17.01
CA ASN A 433 13.52 20.09 -17.31
C ASN A 433 12.50 20.93 -16.54
N TYR A 434 12.91 21.65 -15.49
CA TYR A 434 12.00 22.46 -14.69
C TYR A 434 11.54 23.72 -15.44
N ASP A 435 12.48 24.39 -16.12
CA ASP A 435 12.18 25.60 -16.91
C ASP A 435 11.33 25.36 -18.16
N SER A 436 11.40 24.16 -18.77
CA SER A 436 10.61 23.83 -19.95
C SER A 436 9.14 23.57 -19.65
N VAL A 437 8.85 22.96 -18.50
CA VAL A 437 7.47 22.72 -18.03
C VAL A 437 6.81 24.04 -17.65
N LEU A 438 7.56 24.95 -17.03
CA LEU A 438 7.08 26.27 -16.65
C LEU A 438 6.82 27.19 -17.87
N ARG A 439 7.66 27.15 -18.90
CA ARG A 439 7.49 27.95 -20.13
C ARG A 439 6.32 27.47 -20.98
N GLY A 440 6.00 26.16 -20.98
CA GLY A 440 4.83 25.63 -21.68
C GLY A 440 3.49 26.06 -21.09
N MET A 441 3.50 26.52 -19.84
CA MET A 441 2.29 26.97 -19.12
C MET A 441 2.09 28.50 -19.17
N GLU A 442 3.10 29.29 -19.58
CA GLU A 442 3.04 30.77 -19.60
C GLU A 442 2.30 31.35 -20.80
N GLY A 443 1.96 30.57 -21.84
CA GLY A 443 1.49 31.06 -23.13
C GLY A 443 0.01 30.93 -23.43
N LEU A 444 -0.86 30.42 -22.53
CA LEU A 444 -2.23 30.06 -22.90
C LEU A 444 -3.30 30.76 -22.06
N GLN A 445 -3.88 31.81 -22.61
CA GLN A 445 -5.22 32.25 -22.28
C GLN A 445 -6.19 31.34 -23.02
N LEU A 446 -6.95 30.53 -22.29
CA LEU A 446 -8.03 29.73 -22.85
C LEU A 446 -9.33 30.48 -22.79
N GLU A 447 -9.93 30.69 -23.98
CA GLU A 447 -11.31 31.09 -24.12
C GLU A 447 -12.24 30.04 -23.52
N ASN A 448 -13.17 30.48 -22.69
CA ASN A 448 -14.23 29.68 -22.10
C ASN A 448 -15.14 29.15 -23.21
N ASP A 449 -15.10 27.88 -23.50
CA ASP A 449 -16.17 27.21 -24.22
C ASP A 449 -17.02 26.40 -23.21
N GLU A 450 -18.08 27.05 -22.76
CA GLU A 450 -19.22 26.42 -22.10
C GLU A 450 -20.00 25.60 -23.14
N ARG A 451 -19.65 24.36 -23.32
CA ARG A 451 -20.52 23.31 -23.89
C ARG A 451 -19.95 21.96 -23.58
N THR A 452 -20.54 21.32 -22.57
CA THR A 452 -20.89 19.89 -22.64
C THR A 452 -21.74 19.48 -21.45
N HIS A 453 -23.02 19.47 -21.70
CA HIS A 453 -23.91 18.46 -21.12
C HIS A 453 -23.61 17.12 -21.83
N TYR A 454 -23.30 16.12 -21.07
CA TYR A 454 -23.73 14.72 -21.04
C TYR A 454 -22.77 13.90 -20.18
#